data_46283981b7b3838ff966654825508aa8
#
_entry.id   46283981b7b3838ff966654825508aa8
#
_cell.length_a   1.000
_cell.length_b   1.000
_cell.length_c   1.000
_cell.angle_alpha   90.00
_cell.angle_beta   90.00
_cell.angle_gamma   90.00
#
_symmetry.space_group_name_H-M   'P 1'
#
loop_
_entity.id
_entity.type
_entity.pdbx_description
1 polymer ?
#
loop_
_entity_poly.entity_id
_entity_poly.type
_entity_poly.pdbx_seq_one_letter_code
_entity_poly.pdbx_strand_id
1 'polypeptide(L)' 'SAVQEMKGRLIGRPSILVFCGTGNNGADGLAMARMLTMDSYPCEIAVIGNVSHATEEWKLQCHICEQMKIPISRIGHIL' A
#
# COMPACT_ATOMS: atom_id res chain seq x y z
N SER A 1 5.50 19.09 2.85
CA SER A 1 5.87 17.68 2.73
C SER A 1 5.16 17.04 1.55
N ALA A 2 5.65 15.91 1.13
CA ALA A 2 5.03 15.18 0.03
C ALA A 2 3.58 14.82 0.34
N VAL A 3 3.30 14.51 1.59
CA VAL A 3 1.94 14.18 2.02
C VAL A 3 1.05 15.40 1.88
N GLN A 4 1.57 16.56 2.25
CA GLN A 4 0.81 17.80 2.12
C GLN A 4 0.49 18.11 0.67
N GLU A 5 1.45 17.90 -0.21
CA GLU A 5 1.25 18.15 -1.62
C GLU A 5 0.19 17.22 -2.19
N MET A 6 0.20 15.98 -1.75
CA MET A 6 -0.80 15.03 -2.21
C MET A 6 -2.20 15.45 -1.77
N LYS A 7 -2.32 15.96 -0.55
CA LYS A 7 -3.59 16.47 -0.09
C LYS A 7 -4.10 17.59 -0.96
N GLY A 8 -3.19 18.46 -1.36
CA GLY A 8 -3.57 19.59 -2.20
C GLY A 8 -4.10 19.14 -3.55
N ARG A 9 -3.60 18.03 -4.07
CA ARG A 9 -4.04 17.54 -5.36
C ARG A 9 -5.29 16.69 -5.29
N LEU A 10 -5.51 16.05 -4.15
CA LEU A 10 -6.66 15.19 -3.96
C LEU A 10 -7.76 16.01 -3.31
N ILE A 11 -8.45 16.75 -4.12
CA ILE A 11 -9.46 17.69 -3.64
C ILE A 11 -10.37 17.04 -2.61
N GLY A 12 -10.27 17.50 -1.37
CA GLY A 12 -11.17 17.10 -0.32
C GLY A 12 -10.95 15.73 0.30
N ARG A 13 -10.03 14.91 -0.27
CA ARG A 13 -9.82 13.55 0.24
C ARG A 13 -8.37 13.17 0.19
N PRO A 14 -7.65 13.38 1.28
CA PRO A 14 -6.25 12.96 1.34
C PRO A 14 -6.16 11.44 1.33
N SER A 15 -5.18 10.92 0.61
CA SER A 15 -4.87 9.49 0.62
C SER A 15 -3.72 9.22 1.55
N ILE A 16 -3.75 8.06 2.18
CA ILE A 16 -2.66 7.61 3.02
C ILE A 16 -1.77 6.73 2.15
N LEU A 17 -0.51 7.10 2.04
CA LEU A 17 0.44 6.30 1.26
C LEU A 17 1.16 5.35 2.20
N VAL A 18 1.02 4.06 1.93
CA VAL A 18 1.64 3.02 2.76
C VAL A 18 2.76 2.38 1.98
N PHE A 19 3.97 2.44 2.52
CA PHE A 19 5.12 1.78 1.91
C PHE A 19 5.28 0.39 2.50
N CYS A 20 5.33 -0.61 1.65
CA CYS A 20 5.42 -2.01 2.10
C CYS A 20 6.60 -2.72 1.45
N GLY A 21 7.38 -3.42 2.26
CA GLY A 21 8.34 -4.36 1.72
C GLY A 21 7.64 -5.64 1.28
N THR A 22 8.41 -6.68 1.01
CA THR A 22 7.86 -7.96 0.53
C THR A 22 7.94 -9.08 1.56
N GLY A 23 8.46 -8.80 2.77
CA GLY A 23 8.52 -9.79 3.84
C GLY A 23 7.33 -9.68 4.77
N ASN A 24 7.46 -10.26 5.95
CA ASN A 24 6.37 -10.26 6.92
C ASN A 24 6.00 -8.85 7.37
N ASN A 25 6.98 -7.96 7.50
CA ASN A 25 6.67 -6.57 7.87
C ASN A 25 5.85 -5.89 6.79
N GLY A 26 6.12 -6.24 5.53
CA GLY A 26 5.33 -5.72 4.43
C GLY A 26 3.90 -6.24 4.46
N ALA A 27 3.72 -7.49 4.85
CA ALA A 27 2.39 -8.06 4.99
C ALA A 27 1.59 -7.31 6.05
N ASP A 28 2.24 -6.92 7.15
CA ASP A 28 1.58 -6.13 8.18
C ASP A 28 1.14 -4.77 7.62
N GLY A 29 1.97 -4.17 6.77
CA GLY A 29 1.62 -2.91 6.12
C GLY A 29 0.41 -3.05 5.21
N LEU A 30 0.36 -4.14 4.45
CA LEU A 30 -0.79 -4.40 3.59
C LEU A 30 -2.06 -4.59 4.42
N ALA A 31 -1.95 -5.31 5.53
CA ALA A 31 -3.09 -5.52 6.41
C ALA A 31 -3.58 -4.19 7.00
N MET A 32 -2.64 -3.30 7.36
CA MET A 32 -2.99 -1.99 7.86
C MET A 32 -3.73 -1.17 6.82
N ALA A 33 -3.24 -1.17 5.58
CA ALA A 33 -3.89 -0.44 4.50
C ALA A 33 -5.31 -0.95 4.28
N ARG A 34 -5.49 -2.25 4.38
CA ARG A 34 -6.79 -2.88 4.24
C ARG A 34 -7.75 -2.40 5.34
N MET A 35 -7.26 -2.39 6.58
CA MET A 35 -8.08 -1.95 7.72
C MET A 35 -8.44 -0.48 7.59
N LEU A 36 -7.49 0.35 7.19
CA LEU A 36 -7.76 1.77 7.02
C LEU A 36 -8.79 2.01 5.92
N THR A 37 -8.70 1.24 4.84
CA THR A 37 -9.67 1.36 3.76
C THR A 37 -11.07 0.97 4.23
N MET A 38 -11.16 -0.04 5.08
CA MET A 38 -12.44 -0.46 5.64
C MET A 38 -13.03 0.62 6.54
N ASP A 39 -12.17 1.42 7.14
CA ASP A 39 -12.62 2.55 7.96
C ASP A 39 -12.84 3.82 7.14
N SER A 40 -12.91 3.68 5.83
CA SER A 40 -13.18 4.78 4.90
C SER A 40 -12.02 5.75 4.74
N TYR A 41 -10.81 5.35 5.08
CA TYR A 41 -9.62 6.14 4.79
C TYR A 41 -9.05 5.68 3.46
N PRO A 42 -9.03 6.53 2.43
CA PRO A 42 -8.46 6.11 1.16
C PRO A 42 -6.96 5.88 1.29
N CYS A 43 -6.50 4.75 0.80
CA CYS A 43 -5.10 4.36 0.90
C CYS A 43 -4.54 4.02 -0.47
N GLU A 44 -3.23 4.24 -0.63
CA GLU A 44 -2.47 3.75 -1.76
C GLU A 44 -1.28 3.01 -1.21
N ILE A 45 -0.88 1.96 -1.89
CA ILE A 45 0.23 1.13 -1.45
C ILE A 45 1.37 1.24 -2.44
N ALA A 46 2.57 1.47 -1.93
CA ALA A 46 3.78 1.41 -2.73
C ALA A 46 4.61 0.23 -2.25
N VAL A 47 4.78 -0.76 -3.10
CA VAL A 47 5.55 -1.95 -2.77
C VAL A 47 7.00 -1.75 -3.19
N ILE A 48 7.90 -1.90 -2.25
CA ILE A 48 9.32 -1.73 -2.48
C ILE A 48 10.01 -3.07 -2.34
N GLY A 49 10.71 -3.49 -3.37
CA GLY A 49 11.45 -4.74 -3.34
C GLY A 49 11.00 -5.70 -4.42
N ASN A 50 11.51 -6.92 -4.33
CA ASN A 50 11.26 -7.93 -5.34
C ASN A 50 10.08 -8.82 -4.94
N VAL A 51 8.98 -8.68 -5.66
CA VAL A 51 7.75 -9.42 -5.36
C VAL A 51 7.94 -10.92 -5.50
N SER A 52 8.89 -11.36 -6.31
CA SER A 52 9.12 -12.79 -6.48
C SER A 52 9.68 -13.45 -5.21
N HIS A 53 10.19 -12.65 -4.28
CA HIS A 53 10.69 -13.13 -3.00
C HIS A 53 9.69 -12.93 -1.87
N ALA A 54 8.46 -12.54 -2.21
CA ALA A 54 7.46 -12.26 -1.20
C ALA A 54 7.00 -13.53 -0.49
N THR A 55 6.65 -13.40 0.78
CA THR A 55 6.13 -14.53 1.54
C THR A 55 4.70 -14.85 1.10
N GLU A 56 4.23 -16.03 1.47
CA GLU A 56 2.87 -16.41 1.14
C GLU A 56 1.86 -15.51 1.85
N GLU A 57 2.17 -15.13 3.06
CA GLU A 57 1.31 -14.20 3.79
C GLU A 57 1.22 -12.86 3.06
N TRP A 58 2.35 -12.37 2.57
CA TRP A 58 2.37 -11.13 1.81
C TRP A 58 1.49 -11.23 0.57
N LYS A 59 1.61 -12.34 -0.14
CA LYS A 59 0.85 -12.54 -1.37
C LYS A 59 -0.66 -12.58 -1.08
N LEU A 60 -1.03 -13.22 0.01
CA LEU A 60 -2.43 -13.29 0.41
C LEU A 60 -2.97 -11.90 0.73
N GLN A 61 -2.23 -11.13 1.53
CA GLN A 61 -2.68 -9.79 1.89
C GLN A 61 -2.74 -8.89 0.67
N CYS A 62 -1.79 -9.02 -0.23
CA CYS A 62 -1.79 -8.23 -1.46
C CYS A 62 -3.02 -8.56 -2.31
N HIS A 63 -3.35 -9.83 -2.41
CA HIS A 63 -4.52 -10.25 -3.17
C HIS A 63 -5.80 -9.64 -2.59
N ILE A 64 -5.91 -9.64 -1.28
CA ILE A 64 -7.08 -9.03 -0.63
C ILE A 64 -7.15 -7.54 -0.92
N CYS A 65 -6.01 -6.87 -0.86
CA CYS A 65 -5.98 -5.43 -1.18
C CYS A 65 -6.41 -5.19 -2.62
N GLU A 66 -6.00 -6.05 -3.54
CA GLU A 66 -6.41 -5.92 -4.93
C GLU A 66 -7.93 -6.10 -5.08
N GLN A 67 -8.48 -7.05 -4.35
CA GLN A 67 -9.92 -7.28 -4.37
C GLN A 67 -10.68 -6.06 -3.84
N MET A 68 -10.09 -5.35 -2.90
CA MET A 68 -10.69 -4.14 -2.36
C MET A 68 -10.44 -2.91 -3.24
N LYS A 69 -9.73 -3.11 -4.35
CA LYS A 69 -9.43 -2.05 -5.31
C LYS A 69 -8.55 -0.95 -4.74
N ILE A 70 -7.69 -1.31 -3.83
CA ILE A 70 -6.71 -0.37 -3.30
C ILE A 70 -5.60 -0.22 -4.34
N PRO A 71 -5.26 1.01 -4.75
CA PRO A 71 -4.19 1.21 -5.73
C PRO A 71 -2.86 0.70 -5.19
N ILE A 72 -2.18 -0.12 -5.97
CA ILE A 72 -0.89 -0.69 -5.59
C ILE A 72 0.11 -0.41 -6.69
N SER A 73 1.20 0.25 -6.33
CA SER A 73 2.31 0.53 -7.23
C SER A 73 3.50 -0.31 -6.81
N ARG A 74 4.24 -0.82 -7.78
CA ARG A 74 5.42 -1.61 -7.51
C ARG A 74 6.65 -0.84 -7.91
N ILE A 75 7.54 -0.64 -6.96
CA ILE A 75 8.80 0.03 -7.19
C ILE A 75 9.87 -1.03 -7.07
N GLY A 76 10.32 -1.57 -8.19
CA GLY A 76 11.21 -2.70 -8.19
C GLY A 76 12.56 -2.39 -7.56
N HIS A 77 13.27 -1.46 -8.15
CA HIS A 77 14.57 -1.05 -7.66
C HIS A 77 14.57 0.43 -7.45
N ILE A 78 15.07 0.81 -6.30
CA ILE A 78 15.21 2.23 -6.02
C ILE A 78 16.59 2.71 -6.36
N LEU A 79 17.39 1.93 -6.85
CA LEU A 79 18.71 2.36 -7.27
C LEU A 79 19.07 1.79 -8.57
#